data_2c31592fd5f5572cc2a47695b2d03a9b
#
_entry.id   2c31592fd5f5572cc2a47695b2d03a9b
#
_cell.length_a   1.000
_cell.length_b   1.000
_cell.length_c   1.000
_cell.angle_alpha   90.00
_cell.angle_beta   90.00
_cell.angle_gamma   90.00
#
_symmetry.space_group_name_H-M   'P 1'
#
loop_
_entity.id
_entity.type
_entity.pdbx_description
1 polymer ?
#
loop_
_entity_poly.entity_id
_entity_poly.type
_entity_poly.pdbx_seq_one_letter_code
_entity_poly.pdbx_strand_id
1 'polypeptide(L)'
;MALRAFNIELASIRESVSNTDIGRMRMQFWRESLDKVFAGVPPQQPVALALAYAIQEQELYNQQTPNATGETGMSLIWFKRMITEREQNLSDPQFMTIGQMEAYCENTFGSLLYLQLESVGVKSLEADHAASHLAKAMGIATMLRAFPFHMQQNRMIIPAEITAKVMMEE
;
A
#
# COMPACT_ATOMS: atom_id res chain seq x y z
N MET A 1 -10.55 -1.72 10.10
CA MET A 1 -10.63 -3.06 9.46
C MET A 1 -10.58 -2.98 7.93
N ALA A 2 -11.36 -2.10 7.27
CA ALA A 2 -11.44 -1.99 5.80
C ALA A 2 -10.10 -1.73 5.09
N LEU A 3 -9.28 -0.78 5.58
CA LEU A 3 -7.94 -0.49 5.03
C LEU A 3 -7.02 -1.70 5.05
N ARG A 4 -7.05 -2.48 6.14
CA ARG A 4 -6.23 -3.69 6.25
C ARG A 4 -6.70 -4.77 5.27
N ALA A 5 -8.01 -4.95 5.11
CA ALA A 5 -8.57 -5.88 4.14
C ALA A 5 -8.16 -5.51 2.71
N PHE A 6 -8.27 -4.23 2.34
CA PHE A 6 -7.83 -3.71 1.06
C PHE A 6 -6.33 -3.97 0.82
N ASN A 7 -5.48 -3.68 1.80
CA ASN A 7 -4.05 -3.94 1.68
C ASN A 7 -3.74 -5.44 1.47
N ILE A 8 -4.45 -6.34 2.15
CA ILE A 8 -4.31 -7.80 1.98
C ILE A 8 -4.75 -8.22 0.59
N GLU A 9 -5.89 -7.72 0.10
CA GLU A 9 -6.37 -7.98 -1.26
C GLU A 9 -5.31 -7.62 -2.31
N LEU A 10 -4.75 -6.41 -2.23
CA LEU A 10 -3.71 -5.98 -3.16
C LEU A 10 -2.42 -6.81 -3.03
N ALA A 11 -1.99 -7.13 -1.80
CA ALA A 11 -0.77 -7.88 -1.55
C ALA A 11 -0.88 -9.33 -2.06
N SER A 12 -2.07 -9.92 -1.99
CA SER A 12 -2.30 -11.30 -2.42
C SER A 12 -2.45 -11.46 -3.93
N ILE A 13 -2.65 -10.39 -4.69
CA ILE A 13 -2.83 -10.47 -6.16
C ILE A 13 -1.65 -11.20 -6.78
N ARG A 14 -0.43 -10.78 -6.47
CA ARG A 14 0.79 -11.35 -7.02
C ARG A 14 0.90 -12.86 -6.80
N GLU A 15 0.56 -13.33 -5.60
CA GLU A 15 0.66 -14.76 -5.23
C GLU A 15 -0.49 -15.59 -5.80
N SER A 16 -1.61 -14.95 -6.14
CA SER A 16 -2.84 -15.61 -6.59
C SER A 16 -3.01 -15.67 -8.11
N VAL A 17 -2.06 -15.10 -8.88
CA VAL A 17 -2.12 -15.08 -10.35
C VAL A 17 -0.92 -15.82 -10.95
N SER A 18 -1.18 -16.59 -12.01
CA SER A 18 -0.15 -17.29 -12.77
C SER A 18 0.48 -16.42 -13.87
N ASN A 19 -0.13 -15.28 -14.19
CA ASN A 19 0.28 -14.38 -15.26
C ASN A 19 0.17 -12.93 -14.79
N THR A 20 1.20 -12.12 -15.10
CA THR A 20 1.25 -10.69 -14.77
C THR A 20 0.12 -9.89 -15.41
N ASP A 21 -0.39 -10.29 -16.58
CA ASP A 21 -1.52 -9.61 -17.24
C ASP A 21 -2.82 -9.77 -16.44
N ILE A 22 -3.06 -10.96 -15.87
CA ILE A 22 -4.19 -11.17 -14.96
C ILE A 22 -4.00 -10.30 -13.69
N GLY A 23 -2.76 -10.19 -13.20
CA GLY A 23 -2.43 -9.30 -12.09
C GLY A 23 -2.76 -7.84 -12.40
N ARG A 24 -2.36 -7.34 -13.58
CA ARG A 24 -2.69 -5.98 -14.06
C ARG A 24 -4.20 -5.75 -14.17
N MET A 25 -4.95 -6.73 -14.70
CA MET A 25 -6.41 -6.65 -14.78
C MET A 25 -7.04 -6.53 -13.39
N ARG A 26 -6.53 -7.27 -12.38
CA ARG A 26 -7.00 -7.14 -10.99
C ARG A 26 -6.62 -5.80 -10.36
N MET A 27 -5.44 -5.26 -10.66
CA MET A 27 -5.05 -3.91 -10.21
C MET A 27 -5.94 -2.84 -10.85
N GLN A 28 -6.27 -2.98 -12.14
CA GLN A 28 -7.19 -2.09 -12.83
C GLN A 28 -8.61 -2.16 -12.24
N PHE A 29 -9.11 -3.38 -11.95
CA PHE A 29 -10.39 -3.54 -11.23
C PHE A 29 -10.41 -2.74 -9.92
N TRP A 30 -9.32 -2.78 -9.14
CA TRP A 30 -9.24 -2.02 -7.90
C TRP A 30 -9.18 -0.51 -8.11
N ARG A 31 -8.51 0.00 -9.17
CA ARG A 31 -8.56 1.42 -9.53
C ARG A 31 -9.98 1.89 -9.81
N GLU A 32 -10.68 1.17 -10.67
CA GLU A 32 -12.07 1.50 -11.03
C GLU A 32 -13.02 1.35 -9.83
N SER A 33 -12.79 0.35 -8.98
CA SER A 33 -13.57 0.14 -7.77
C SER A 33 -13.41 1.31 -6.80
N LEU A 34 -12.19 1.82 -6.62
CA LEU A 34 -11.94 3.00 -5.78
C LEU A 34 -12.61 4.25 -6.34
N ASP A 35 -12.53 4.48 -7.67
CA ASP A 35 -13.22 5.61 -8.28
C ASP A 35 -14.73 5.55 -8.03
N LYS A 36 -15.33 4.37 -8.11
CA LYS A 36 -16.74 4.15 -7.80
C LYS A 36 -17.06 4.31 -6.31
N VAL A 37 -16.18 3.81 -5.41
CA VAL A 37 -16.31 3.99 -3.97
C VAL A 37 -16.34 5.46 -3.60
N PHE A 38 -15.42 6.26 -4.12
CA PHE A 38 -15.36 7.70 -3.87
C PHE A 38 -16.46 8.48 -4.57
N ALA A 39 -17.07 7.93 -5.62
CA ALA A 39 -18.27 8.47 -6.26
C ALA A 39 -19.58 8.06 -5.56
N GLY A 40 -19.53 7.30 -4.46
CA GLY A 40 -20.71 6.85 -3.71
C GLY A 40 -21.49 5.69 -4.34
N VAL A 41 -20.92 5.00 -5.35
CA VAL A 41 -21.55 3.88 -6.07
C VAL A 41 -20.66 2.64 -6.04
N PRO A 42 -20.31 2.10 -4.85
CA PRO A 42 -19.36 1.01 -4.70
C PRO A 42 -19.81 -0.26 -5.44
N PRO A 43 -18.89 -1.03 -6.02
CA PRO A 43 -19.22 -2.33 -6.60
C PRO A 43 -19.61 -3.33 -5.50
N GLN A 44 -20.33 -4.40 -5.88
CA GLN A 44 -20.77 -5.47 -4.97
C GLN A 44 -19.60 -6.43 -4.62
N GLN A 45 -18.52 -5.84 -4.07
CA GLN A 45 -17.34 -6.54 -3.60
C GLN A 45 -17.15 -6.21 -2.11
N PRO A 46 -16.98 -7.23 -1.23
CA PRO A 46 -17.05 -7.01 0.22
C PRO A 46 -16.08 -5.95 0.75
N VAL A 47 -14.84 -5.92 0.24
CA VAL A 47 -13.83 -4.95 0.68
C VAL A 47 -14.13 -3.54 0.16
N ALA A 48 -14.64 -3.42 -1.09
CA ALA A 48 -15.06 -2.14 -1.65
C ALA A 48 -16.26 -1.54 -0.88
N LEU A 49 -17.24 -2.38 -0.51
CA LEU A 49 -18.36 -1.98 0.33
C LEU A 49 -17.89 -1.56 1.73
N ALA A 50 -16.96 -2.29 2.33
CA ALA A 50 -16.39 -1.93 3.63
C ALA A 50 -15.60 -0.62 3.59
N LEU A 51 -14.89 -0.34 2.48
CA LEU A 51 -14.21 0.95 2.28
C LEU A 51 -15.22 2.09 2.11
N ALA A 52 -16.26 1.90 1.29
CA ALA A 52 -17.31 2.90 1.11
C ALA A 52 -17.99 3.27 2.43
N TYR A 53 -18.33 2.25 3.23
CA TYR A 53 -18.89 2.46 4.56
C TYR A 53 -17.93 3.25 5.47
N ALA A 54 -16.65 2.87 5.51
CA ALA A 54 -15.67 3.56 6.35
C ALA A 54 -15.44 5.01 5.96
N ILE A 55 -15.45 5.32 4.65
CA ILE A 55 -15.33 6.68 4.13
C ILE A 55 -16.57 7.49 4.50
N GLN A 56 -17.76 6.94 4.31
CA GLN A 56 -19.03 7.60 4.63
C GLN A 56 -19.15 7.88 6.14
N GLU A 57 -18.82 6.92 6.99
CA GLU A 57 -18.84 7.11 8.45
C GLU A 57 -17.90 8.24 8.88
N GLN A 58 -16.71 8.32 8.26
CA GLN A 58 -15.77 9.39 8.54
C GLN A 58 -16.31 10.77 8.10
N GLU A 59 -16.94 10.85 6.93
CA GLU A 59 -17.56 12.09 6.46
C GLU A 59 -18.69 12.55 7.39
N LEU A 60 -19.54 11.62 7.84
CA LEU A 60 -20.61 11.92 8.80
C LEU A 60 -20.07 12.40 10.15
N TYR A 61 -19.01 11.76 10.66
CA TYR A 61 -18.34 12.18 11.89
C TYR A 61 -17.81 13.61 11.78
N ASN A 62 -17.17 13.94 10.65
CA ASN A 62 -16.62 15.26 10.39
C ASN A 62 -17.69 16.35 10.32
N GLN A 63 -18.86 16.05 9.72
CA GLN A 63 -20.00 16.98 9.66
C GLN A 63 -20.60 17.26 11.04
N GLN A 64 -20.53 16.31 11.97
CA GLN A 64 -21.07 16.43 13.32
C GLN A 64 -20.10 17.08 14.30
N THR A 65 -18.82 17.24 13.95
CA THR A 65 -17.78 17.78 14.82
C THR A 65 -17.22 19.08 14.24
N PRO A 66 -17.87 20.25 14.50
CA PRO A 66 -17.53 21.53 13.86
C PRO A 66 -16.11 22.04 14.11
N ASN A 67 -15.40 21.51 15.10
CA ASN A 67 -14.01 21.84 15.47
C ASN A 67 -12.98 20.85 14.91
N ALA A 68 -13.40 19.85 14.11
CA ALA A 68 -12.46 19.06 13.35
C ALA A 68 -11.81 19.98 12.31
N THR A 69 -10.55 20.32 12.49
CA THR A 69 -9.79 21.26 11.68
C THR A 69 -9.70 20.76 10.22
N GLY A 70 -10.66 21.21 9.39
CA GLY A 70 -10.58 21.11 7.93
C GLY A 70 -10.78 19.69 7.37
N GLU A 71 -10.96 19.62 6.07
CA GLU A 71 -11.19 18.44 5.22
C GLU A 71 -10.55 17.15 5.73
N THR A 72 -11.26 16.42 6.59
CA THR A 72 -10.82 15.16 7.16
C THR A 72 -11.50 14.03 6.42
N GLY A 73 -10.85 13.50 5.43
CA GLY A 73 -11.30 12.33 4.67
C GLY A 73 -10.10 11.54 4.21
N MET A 74 -10.27 10.24 4.01
CA MET A 74 -9.24 9.40 3.40
C MET A 74 -8.99 9.82 1.95
N SER A 75 -7.74 10.11 1.60
CA SER A 75 -7.36 10.61 0.29
C SER A 75 -7.22 9.49 -0.73
N LEU A 76 -7.94 9.58 -1.85
CA LEU A 76 -7.88 8.61 -2.96
C LEU A 76 -6.46 8.40 -3.50
N ILE A 77 -5.60 9.42 -3.41
CA ILE A 77 -4.23 9.38 -3.92
C ILE A 77 -3.40 8.25 -3.26
N TRP A 78 -3.54 8.05 -1.96
CA TRP A 78 -2.78 7.01 -1.24
C TRP A 78 -3.21 5.60 -1.64
N PHE A 79 -4.50 5.38 -1.86
CA PHE A 79 -5.00 4.12 -2.40
C PHE A 79 -4.43 3.84 -3.80
N LYS A 80 -4.48 4.82 -4.71
CA LYS A 80 -3.97 4.68 -6.08
C LYS A 80 -2.45 4.49 -6.11
N ARG A 81 -1.71 5.15 -5.21
CA ARG A 81 -0.27 4.99 -5.06
C ARG A 81 0.12 3.55 -4.70
N MET A 82 -0.60 2.94 -3.74
CA MET A 82 -0.41 1.53 -3.37
C MET A 82 -0.64 0.58 -4.55
N ILE A 83 -1.70 0.80 -5.33
CA ILE A 83 -2.01 -0.02 -6.50
C ILE A 83 -0.90 0.10 -7.54
N THR A 84 -0.49 1.33 -7.86
CA THR A 84 0.53 1.60 -8.88
C THR A 84 1.86 0.95 -8.53
N GLU A 85 2.30 1.10 -7.27
CA GLU A 85 3.55 0.50 -6.81
C GLU A 85 3.52 -1.03 -6.89
N ARG A 86 2.44 -1.65 -6.43
CA ARG A 86 2.30 -3.11 -6.48
C ARG A 86 2.17 -3.65 -7.91
N GLU A 87 1.53 -2.90 -8.80
CA GLU A 87 1.43 -3.27 -10.21
C GLU A 87 2.79 -3.26 -10.90
N GLN A 88 3.63 -2.25 -10.64
CA GLN A 88 4.99 -2.17 -11.17
C GLN A 88 5.87 -3.33 -10.70
N ASN A 89 5.56 -3.88 -9.52
CA ASN A 89 6.31 -4.97 -8.89
C ASN A 89 5.65 -6.35 -9.06
N LEU A 90 4.66 -6.52 -9.95
CA LEU A 90 4.00 -7.81 -10.20
C LEU A 90 4.93 -8.90 -10.74
N SER A 91 5.97 -8.53 -11.49
CA SER A 91 6.95 -9.46 -12.07
C SER A 91 8.13 -9.76 -11.14
N ASP A 92 8.11 -9.26 -9.91
CA ASP A 92 9.19 -9.44 -8.94
C ASP A 92 10.58 -9.00 -9.40
N PRO A 93 10.72 -7.80 -9.95
CA PRO A 93 12.05 -7.32 -10.28
C PRO A 93 12.86 -7.19 -8.98
N GLN A 94 14.10 -7.70 -9.00
CA GLN A 94 15.04 -7.42 -7.91
C GLN A 94 15.25 -5.91 -7.82
N PHE A 95 15.19 -5.34 -6.62
CA PHE A 95 15.57 -3.95 -6.41
C PHE A 95 17.06 -3.76 -6.74
N MET A 96 17.38 -2.74 -7.52
CA MET A 96 18.76 -2.44 -7.85
C MET A 96 19.48 -1.75 -6.69
N THR A 97 18.78 -0.87 -5.98
CA THR A 97 19.32 -0.07 -4.87
C THR A 97 18.46 -0.16 -3.61
N ILE A 98 19.05 0.17 -2.46
CA ILE A 98 18.32 0.33 -1.19
C ILE A 98 17.24 1.41 -1.36
N GLY A 99 17.55 2.51 -2.06
CA GLY A 99 16.60 3.58 -2.31
C GLY A 99 15.35 3.13 -3.06
N GLN A 100 15.46 2.20 -4.02
CA GLN A 100 14.28 1.61 -4.69
C GLN A 100 13.45 0.76 -3.72
N MET A 101 14.08 -0.03 -2.87
CA MET A 101 13.39 -0.80 -1.86
C MET A 101 12.70 0.09 -0.81
N GLU A 102 13.36 1.18 -0.38
CA GLU A 102 12.75 2.19 0.50
C GLU A 102 11.55 2.88 -0.17
N ALA A 103 11.67 3.23 -1.46
CA ALA A 103 10.57 3.83 -2.23
C ALA A 103 9.36 2.88 -2.32
N TYR A 104 9.59 1.58 -2.56
CA TYR A 104 8.53 0.58 -2.53
C TYR A 104 7.84 0.52 -1.15
N CYS A 105 8.62 0.52 -0.07
CA CYS A 105 8.08 0.52 1.30
C CYS A 105 7.26 1.79 1.57
N GLU A 106 7.78 2.94 1.18
CA GLU A 106 7.09 4.23 1.29
C GLU A 106 5.77 4.25 0.51
N ASN A 107 5.78 3.77 -0.74
CA ASN A 107 4.61 3.79 -1.60
C ASN A 107 3.54 2.77 -1.18
N THR A 108 3.90 1.70 -0.48
CA THR A 108 2.98 0.67 -0.01
C THR A 108 2.63 0.83 1.47
N PHE A 109 3.58 0.65 2.39
CA PHE A 109 3.35 0.76 3.83
C PHE A 109 3.08 2.22 4.25
N GLY A 110 3.81 3.19 3.67
CA GLY A 110 3.62 4.61 3.94
C GLY A 110 2.22 5.07 3.55
N SER A 111 1.77 4.75 2.34
CA SER A 111 0.41 5.09 1.91
C SER A 111 -0.66 4.52 2.85
N LEU A 112 -0.46 3.30 3.37
CA LEU A 112 -1.38 2.71 4.35
C LEU A 112 -1.37 3.46 5.69
N LEU A 113 -0.19 3.88 6.17
CA LEU A 113 -0.05 4.65 7.42
C LEU A 113 -0.67 6.05 7.26
N TYR A 114 -0.47 6.73 6.12
CA TYR A 114 -1.11 8.02 5.84
C TYR A 114 -2.63 7.91 5.85
N LEU A 115 -3.20 6.88 5.22
CA LEU A 115 -4.64 6.61 5.30
C LEU A 115 -5.12 6.35 6.73
N GLN A 116 -4.31 5.71 7.57
CA GLN A 116 -4.63 5.50 8.98
C GLN A 116 -4.60 6.83 9.76
N LEU A 117 -3.59 7.68 9.54
CA LEU A 117 -3.53 9.02 10.14
C LEU A 117 -4.73 9.87 9.71
N GLU A 118 -5.03 9.90 8.42
CA GLU A 118 -6.21 10.60 7.88
C GLU A 118 -7.51 10.05 8.50
N SER A 119 -7.62 8.72 8.69
CA SER A 119 -8.83 8.10 9.25
C SER A 119 -9.10 8.48 10.71
N VAL A 120 -8.09 8.91 11.45
CA VAL A 120 -8.21 9.41 12.83
C VAL A 120 -8.10 10.94 12.92
N GLY A 121 -8.14 11.63 11.77
CA GLY A 121 -8.14 13.09 11.71
C GLY A 121 -6.78 13.74 11.98
N VAL A 122 -5.68 12.98 11.94
CA VAL A 122 -4.33 13.53 12.12
C VAL A 122 -3.82 14.05 10.78
N LYS A 123 -3.59 15.36 10.71
CA LYS A 123 -2.93 16.06 9.58
C LYS A 123 -1.77 16.89 10.15
N SER A 124 -0.59 16.32 10.13
CA SER A 124 0.63 16.97 10.64
C SER A 124 1.80 16.48 9.83
N LEU A 125 2.62 17.42 9.38
CA LEU A 125 3.87 17.12 8.65
C LEU A 125 4.81 16.25 9.49
N GLU A 126 4.85 16.48 10.80
CA GLU A 126 5.64 15.69 11.73
C GLU A 126 5.13 14.25 11.84
N ALA A 127 3.80 14.06 11.86
CA ALA A 127 3.19 12.73 11.88
C ALA A 127 3.44 12.00 10.55
N ASP A 128 3.33 12.68 9.42
CA ASP A 128 3.62 12.12 8.10
C ASP A 128 5.09 11.73 7.97
N HIS A 129 5.99 12.58 8.47
CA HIS A 129 7.43 12.29 8.48
C HIS A 129 7.76 11.07 9.35
N ALA A 130 7.17 10.98 10.54
CA ALA A 130 7.33 9.81 11.42
C ALA A 130 6.75 8.54 10.75
N ALA A 131 5.57 8.65 10.12
CA ALA A 131 4.95 7.54 9.39
C ALA A 131 5.81 7.07 8.22
N SER A 132 6.45 7.97 7.48
CA SER A 132 7.39 7.64 6.40
C SER A 132 8.56 6.78 6.90
N HIS A 133 9.23 7.19 7.97
CA HIS A 133 10.31 6.40 8.56
C HIS A 133 9.83 5.04 9.07
N LEU A 134 8.69 5.01 9.74
CA LEU A 134 8.07 3.78 10.23
C LEU A 134 7.71 2.84 9.07
N ALA A 135 7.18 3.37 7.97
CA ALA A 135 6.83 2.60 6.78
C ALA A 135 8.02 1.88 6.18
N LYS A 136 9.14 2.58 6.02
CA LYS A 136 10.39 2.00 5.52
C LYS A 136 10.89 0.89 6.45
N ALA A 137 10.95 1.16 7.75
CA ALA A 137 11.38 0.18 8.74
C ALA A 137 10.48 -1.07 8.74
N MET A 138 9.15 -0.89 8.78
CA MET A 138 8.19 -1.99 8.77
C MET A 138 8.22 -2.78 7.46
N GLY A 139 8.34 -2.09 6.33
CA GLY A 139 8.40 -2.71 5.01
C GLY A 139 9.64 -3.56 4.85
N ILE A 140 10.82 -3.02 5.15
CA ILE A 140 12.09 -3.73 5.08
C ILE A 140 12.09 -4.92 6.05
N ALA A 141 11.67 -4.73 7.30
CA ALA A 141 11.58 -5.82 8.28
C ALA A 141 10.64 -6.95 7.82
N THR A 142 9.51 -6.58 7.17
CA THR A 142 8.56 -7.56 6.62
C THR A 142 9.17 -8.35 5.48
N MET A 143 9.89 -7.71 4.57
CA MET A 143 10.61 -8.37 3.47
C MET A 143 11.70 -9.30 4.00
N LEU A 144 12.52 -8.84 4.94
CA LEU A 144 13.58 -9.67 5.53
C LEU A 144 13.01 -10.90 6.25
N ARG A 145 11.91 -10.73 6.99
CA ARG A 145 11.21 -11.85 7.63
C ARG A 145 10.69 -12.87 6.61
N ALA A 146 10.24 -12.39 5.44
CA ALA A 146 9.74 -13.24 4.37
C ALA A 146 10.85 -13.79 3.46
N PHE A 147 12.14 -13.47 3.71
CA PHE A 147 13.26 -13.88 2.88
C PHE A 147 13.32 -15.40 2.61
N PRO A 148 13.17 -16.30 3.60
CA PRO A 148 13.20 -17.73 3.34
C PRO A 148 12.11 -18.19 2.38
N PHE A 149 10.92 -17.60 2.47
CA PHE A 149 9.80 -17.88 1.57
C PHE A 149 10.10 -17.42 0.14
N HIS A 150 10.65 -16.21 -0.02
CA HIS A 150 11.00 -15.68 -1.34
C HIS A 150 12.13 -16.51 -2.00
N MET A 151 13.11 -16.94 -1.23
CA MET A 151 14.21 -17.79 -1.75
C MET A 151 13.70 -19.15 -2.27
N GLN A 152 12.73 -19.76 -1.61
CA GLN A 152 12.10 -21.00 -2.11
C GLN A 152 11.41 -20.81 -3.47
N GLN A 153 11.02 -19.59 -3.81
CA GLN A 153 10.39 -19.23 -5.07
C GLN A 153 11.40 -18.63 -6.09
N ASN A 154 12.70 -18.71 -5.83
CA ASN A 154 13.77 -18.10 -6.63
C ASN A 154 13.61 -16.58 -6.81
N ARG A 155 13.12 -15.90 -5.77
CA ARG A 155 12.90 -14.45 -5.76
C ARG A 155 13.94 -13.79 -4.84
N MET A 156 14.80 -12.96 -5.42
CA MET A 156 15.79 -12.19 -4.67
C MET A 156 15.20 -10.85 -4.24
N ILE A 157 15.01 -10.68 -2.94
CA ILE A 157 14.48 -9.43 -2.37
C ILE A 157 15.56 -8.49 -1.86
N ILE A 158 16.79 -8.98 -1.69
CA ILE A 158 17.93 -8.15 -1.29
C ILE A 158 18.35 -7.29 -2.49
N PRO A 159 18.55 -5.96 -2.31
CA PRO A 159 18.99 -5.08 -3.39
C PRO A 159 20.32 -5.55 -4.02
N ALA A 160 20.41 -5.43 -5.35
CA ALA A 160 21.56 -5.87 -6.12
C ALA A 160 22.86 -5.20 -5.66
N GLU A 161 22.82 -3.94 -5.26
CA GLU A 161 24.01 -3.22 -4.74
C GLU A 161 24.57 -3.84 -3.45
N ILE A 162 23.75 -4.49 -2.63
CA ILE A 162 24.21 -5.19 -1.42
C ILE A 162 24.85 -6.51 -1.82
N THR A 163 24.18 -7.30 -2.66
CA THR A 163 24.72 -8.62 -3.09
C THR A 163 26.00 -8.47 -3.88
N ALA A 164 26.13 -7.42 -4.72
CA ALA A 164 27.36 -7.14 -5.45
C ALA A 164 28.54 -6.78 -4.54
N LYS A 165 28.30 -6.01 -3.46
CA LYS A 165 29.37 -5.70 -2.49
C LYS A 165 29.91 -6.94 -1.80
N VAL A 166 29.04 -7.82 -1.34
CA VAL A 166 29.46 -9.08 -0.67
C VAL A 166 30.30 -9.95 -1.59
N MET A 167 29.93 -10.03 -2.89
CA MET A 167 30.68 -10.83 -3.88
C MET A 167 32.04 -10.23 -4.27
N MET A 168 32.28 -8.95 -4.02
CA MET A 168 33.58 -8.29 -4.33
C MET A 168 34.55 -8.31 -3.14
N GLU A 169 34.09 -8.68 -1.95
CA GLU A 169 34.89 -8.75 -0.72
C GLU A 169 35.43 -10.19 -0.45
N GLU A 170 34.99 -11.18 -1.26
CA GLU A 170 35.51 -12.55 -1.29
C GLU A 170 36.61 -12.74 -2.37
#